data_b04f96965f062e154b701a0d7b72feab
#
_entry.id   b04f96965f062e154b701a0d7b72feab
#
_cell.length_a   1.000
_cell.length_b   1.000
_cell.length_c   1.000
_cell.angle_alpha   90.00
_cell.angle_beta   90.00
_cell.angle_gamma   90.00
#
_symmetry.space_group_name_H-M   'P 1'
#
loop_
_entity.id
_entity.type
_entity.pdbx_description
1 polymer ?
#
loop_
_entity_poly.entity_id
_entity_poly.type
_entity_poly.pdbx_seq_one_letter_code
_entity_poly.pdbx_strand_id
1 'polypeptide(L)'
;MPVPDETLRAPGNILINSVVKNLASLAVRAWTKRWIITFTAPTGIGKTTAIDHADRTLPFDHRVIRCKQITTRYTILQNMGLAPGEKWTVHGRNWLRASDLYDRAVERVRERPYLLIVDEADRLRMDCFEILRDFWDDARLPMLLVGNEVLTEKLNRQHERLFRRIRVRFEQRPLREADQRKVLEFMGYEVADEEFALLWKLVGGSPGFAEALLENANEIAASQGVKRSIEALEGAVRYFPTCRKAV
;
A
#
# COMPACT_ATOMS: atom_id res chain seq x y z
N MET A 1 -11.02 -16.33 -29.20
CA MET A 1 -10.52 -15.53 -28.09
C MET A 1 -10.86 -16.27 -26.80
N PRO A 2 -9.91 -16.68 -25.96
CA PRO A 2 -10.26 -17.25 -24.67
C PRO A 2 -10.97 -16.16 -23.83
N VAL A 3 -12.11 -16.49 -23.27
CA VAL A 3 -12.84 -15.64 -22.32
C VAL A 3 -11.92 -15.44 -21.12
N PRO A 4 -11.65 -14.20 -20.67
CA PRO A 4 -10.85 -13.97 -19.48
C PRO A 4 -11.53 -14.68 -18.30
N ASP A 5 -10.74 -15.43 -17.55
CA ASP A 5 -11.22 -16.15 -16.37
C ASP A 5 -11.86 -15.16 -15.38
N GLU A 6 -13.19 -15.13 -15.33
CA GLU A 6 -14.00 -14.25 -14.48
C GLU A 6 -13.68 -14.42 -12.98
N THR A 7 -13.04 -15.54 -12.61
CA THR A 7 -12.63 -15.80 -11.22
C THR A 7 -11.50 -14.90 -10.73
N LEU A 8 -10.81 -14.18 -11.65
CA LEU A 8 -9.70 -13.30 -11.33
C LEU A 8 -10.09 -11.82 -11.18
N ARG A 9 -11.37 -11.46 -11.42
CA ARG A 9 -11.87 -10.09 -11.28
C ARG A 9 -12.63 -9.92 -9.98
N ALA A 10 -12.08 -9.11 -9.08
CA ALA A 10 -12.78 -8.66 -7.88
C ALA A 10 -13.74 -7.51 -8.19
N PRO A 11 -14.75 -7.25 -7.33
CA PRO A 11 -15.57 -6.03 -7.40
C PRO A 11 -14.66 -4.80 -7.45
N GLY A 12 -14.82 -3.95 -8.46
CA GLY A 12 -14.00 -2.76 -8.64
C GLY A 12 -12.81 -2.93 -9.60
N ASN A 13 -12.83 -3.97 -10.45
CA ASN A 13 -11.86 -4.14 -11.55
C ASN A 13 -10.40 -4.28 -11.08
N ILE A 14 -10.13 -5.14 -10.11
CA ILE A 14 -8.80 -5.42 -9.58
C ILE A 14 -8.41 -6.89 -9.86
N LEU A 15 -7.23 -7.10 -10.40
CA LEU A 15 -6.68 -8.45 -10.58
C LEU A 15 -6.19 -9.02 -9.25
N ILE A 16 -6.70 -10.18 -8.86
CA ILE A 16 -6.32 -10.86 -7.62
C ILE A 16 -5.00 -11.62 -7.81
N ASN A 17 -3.91 -10.97 -7.46
CA ASN A 17 -2.55 -11.53 -7.45
C ASN A 17 -2.06 -11.88 -6.03
N SER A 18 -0.80 -12.29 -5.90
CA SER A 18 -0.21 -12.64 -4.61
C SER A 18 -0.14 -11.46 -3.62
N VAL A 19 0.03 -10.23 -4.10
CA VAL A 19 0.07 -9.03 -3.25
C VAL A 19 -1.29 -8.81 -2.60
N VAL A 20 -2.37 -8.85 -3.40
CA VAL A 20 -3.75 -8.69 -2.93
C VAL A 20 -4.12 -9.79 -1.94
N LYS A 21 -3.84 -11.06 -2.27
CA LYS A 21 -4.15 -12.21 -1.41
C LYS A 21 -3.43 -12.14 -0.07
N ASN A 22 -2.13 -11.86 -0.09
CA ASN A 22 -1.31 -11.80 1.11
C ASN A 22 -1.73 -10.65 2.02
N LEU A 23 -1.95 -9.45 1.46
CA LEU A 23 -2.38 -8.29 2.24
C LEU A 23 -3.75 -8.54 2.89
N ALA A 24 -4.73 -9.04 2.15
CA ALA A 24 -6.06 -9.37 2.69
C ALA A 24 -5.97 -10.44 3.81
N SER A 25 -5.19 -11.50 3.61
CA SER A 25 -4.96 -12.54 4.62
C SER A 25 -4.34 -11.98 5.91
N LEU A 26 -3.35 -11.09 5.77
CA LEU A 26 -2.71 -10.45 6.92
C LEU A 26 -3.64 -9.46 7.63
N ALA A 27 -4.51 -8.75 6.90
CA ALA A 27 -5.55 -7.90 7.47
C ALA A 27 -6.53 -8.70 8.34
N VAL A 28 -7.02 -9.83 7.82
CA VAL A 28 -7.87 -10.76 8.59
C VAL A 28 -7.15 -11.28 9.83
N ARG A 29 -5.87 -11.64 9.70
CA ARG A 29 -5.06 -12.14 10.82
C ARG A 29 -4.81 -11.06 11.87
N ALA A 30 -4.50 -9.82 11.45
CA ALA A 30 -4.33 -8.69 12.36
C ALA A 30 -5.61 -8.44 13.15
N TRP A 31 -6.76 -8.41 12.50
CA TRP A 31 -8.08 -8.25 13.11
C TRP A 31 -8.39 -9.36 14.11
N THR A 32 -8.32 -10.62 13.67
CA THR A 32 -8.73 -11.78 14.48
C THR A 32 -7.86 -11.95 15.74
N LYS A 33 -6.55 -11.68 15.63
CA LYS A 33 -5.59 -11.87 16.72
C LYS A 33 -5.30 -10.60 17.51
N ARG A 34 -5.87 -9.48 17.13
CA ARG A 34 -5.56 -8.16 17.71
C ARG A 34 -4.07 -7.84 17.67
N TRP A 35 -3.43 -8.11 16.54
CA TRP A 35 -2.01 -7.93 16.37
C TRP A 35 -1.66 -6.67 15.60
N ILE A 36 -0.42 -6.19 15.82
CA ILE A 36 0.25 -5.31 14.89
C ILE A 36 1.03 -6.18 13.91
N ILE A 37 0.79 -5.97 12.63
CA ILE A 37 1.46 -6.66 11.52
C ILE A 37 2.07 -5.61 10.60
N THR A 38 3.29 -5.84 10.12
CA THR A 38 3.86 -5.06 9.01
C THR A 38 3.79 -5.86 7.71
N PHE A 39 3.44 -5.15 6.64
CA PHE A 39 3.51 -5.62 5.27
C PHE A 39 4.44 -4.69 4.49
N THR A 40 5.63 -5.17 4.16
CA THR A 40 6.59 -4.41 3.35
C THR A 40 6.72 -5.00 1.96
N ALA A 41 6.89 -4.14 0.98
CA ALA A 41 7.03 -4.56 -0.41
C ALA A 41 7.73 -3.49 -1.24
N PRO A 42 8.36 -3.85 -2.35
CA PRO A 42 8.96 -2.90 -3.29
C PRO A 42 7.95 -1.86 -3.80
N THR A 43 8.48 -0.72 -4.23
CA THR A 43 7.65 0.31 -4.86
C THR A 43 7.11 -0.20 -6.21
N GLY A 44 5.89 0.23 -6.58
CA GLY A 44 5.28 -0.12 -7.86
C GLY A 44 4.67 -1.53 -7.95
N ILE A 45 4.66 -2.31 -6.84
CA ILE A 45 4.10 -3.68 -6.82
C ILE A 45 2.57 -3.74 -6.71
N GLY A 46 1.91 -2.61 -6.42
CA GLY A 46 0.45 -2.54 -6.25
C GLY A 46 -0.04 -2.61 -4.80
N LYS A 47 0.75 -2.13 -3.82
CA LYS A 47 0.33 -2.06 -2.39
C LYS A 47 -0.98 -1.29 -2.20
N THR A 48 -1.06 -0.09 -2.74
CA THR A 48 -2.26 0.77 -2.63
C THR A 48 -3.47 0.12 -3.27
N THR A 49 -3.31 -0.52 -4.43
CA THR A 49 -4.36 -1.29 -5.10
C THR A 49 -4.85 -2.45 -4.23
N ALA A 50 -3.92 -3.15 -3.55
CA ALA A 50 -4.27 -4.23 -2.64
C ALA A 50 -5.03 -3.72 -1.40
N ILE A 51 -4.66 -2.53 -0.88
CA ILE A 51 -5.39 -1.87 0.21
C ILE A 51 -6.79 -1.46 -0.25
N ASP A 52 -6.94 -0.88 -1.45
CA ASP A 52 -8.24 -0.51 -2.02
C ASP A 52 -9.17 -1.72 -2.20
N HIS A 53 -8.60 -2.86 -2.56
CA HIS A 53 -9.36 -4.11 -2.59
C HIS A 53 -9.77 -4.55 -1.18
N ALA A 54 -8.85 -4.54 -0.22
CA ALA A 54 -9.15 -4.88 1.17
C ALA A 54 -10.21 -3.95 1.77
N ASP A 55 -10.13 -2.65 1.52
CA ASP A 55 -11.09 -1.64 1.97
C ASP A 55 -12.54 -1.90 1.48
N ARG A 56 -12.69 -2.56 0.31
CA ARG A 56 -14.00 -2.90 -0.25
C ARG A 56 -14.50 -4.28 0.15
N THR A 57 -13.63 -5.20 0.54
CA THR A 57 -13.96 -6.63 0.67
C THR A 57 -13.84 -7.18 2.08
N LEU A 58 -13.18 -6.48 3.00
CA LEU A 58 -13.06 -6.94 4.38
C LEU A 58 -14.44 -6.92 5.07
N PRO A 59 -14.86 -8.02 5.72
CA PRO A 59 -16.20 -8.17 6.27
C PRO A 59 -16.36 -7.59 7.69
N PHE A 60 -15.41 -6.78 8.15
CA PHE A 60 -15.39 -6.19 9.49
C PHE A 60 -15.01 -4.72 9.44
N ASP A 61 -15.32 -4.00 10.52
CA ASP A 61 -14.99 -2.57 10.62
C ASP A 61 -13.49 -2.35 10.49
N HIS A 62 -13.11 -1.46 9.60
CA HIS A 62 -11.72 -1.07 9.37
C HIS A 62 -11.62 0.40 8.94
N ARG A 63 -10.42 0.95 9.05
CA ARG A 63 -10.10 2.31 8.63
C ARG A 63 -8.76 2.31 7.91
N VAL A 64 -8.70 3.06 6.82
CA VAL A 64 -7.47 3.24 6.05
C VAL A 64 -6.95 4.67 6.26
N ILE A 65 -5.71 4.79 6.71
CA ILE A 65 -4.97 6.06 6.75
C ILE A 65 -3.88 6.00 5.70
N ARG A 66 -3.91 6.93 4.74
CA ARG A 66 -2.84 7.10 3.74
C ARG A 66 -1.91 8.20 4.19
N CYS A 67 -0.69 7.82 4.55
CA CYS A 67 0.28 8.73 5.11
C CYS A 67 0.97 9.57 4.04
N LYS A 68 1.19 10.83 4.35
CA LYS A 68 2.01 11.77 3.58
C LYS A 68 3.14 12.28 4.49
N GLN A 69 4.16 12.89 3.91
CA GLN A 69 5.23 13.49 4.73
C GLN A 69 4.74 14.56 5.72
N ILE A 70 3.63 15.20 5.41
CA ILE A 70 2.97 16.19 6.28
C ILE A 70 2.01 15.55 7.30
N THR A 71 1.85 14.23 7.32
CA THR A 71 1.00 13.54 8.29
C THR A 71 1.54 13.74 9.69
N THR A 72 0.72 14.33 10.57
CA THR A 72 1.05 14.63 11.96
C THR A 72 0.33 13.69 12.91
N ARG A 73 0.78 13.64 14.16
CA ARG A 73 0.07 12.93 15.24
C ARG A 73 -1.40 13.39 15.37
N TYR A 74 -1.68 14.67 15.18
CA TYR A 74 -3.02 15.22 15.22
C TYR A 74 -3.89 14.68 14.08
N THR A 75 -3.35 14.59 12.87
CA THR A 75 -4.04 13.99 11.72
C THR A 75 -4.37 12.52 11.98
N ILE A 76 -3.45 11.78 12.61
CA ILE A 76 -3.71 10.38 12.98
C ILE A 76 -4.84 10.30 14.01
N LEU A 77 -4.78 11.09 15.07
CA LEU A 77 -5.81 11.14 16.10
C LEU A 77 -7.18 11.49 15.54
N GLN A 78 -7.25 12.47 14.63
CA GLN A 78 -8.50 12.81 13.94
C GLN A 78 -9.06 11.63 13.15
N ASN A 79 -8.23 10.97 12.34
CA ASN A 79 -8.66 9.82 11.55
C ASN A 79 -9.07 8.62 12.41
N MET A 80 -8.52 8.48 13.61
CA MET A 80 -8.86 7.41 14.54
C MET A 80 -10.10 7.75 15.39
N GLY A 81 -10.25 8.97 15.81
CA GLY A 81 -11.31 9.42 16.71
C GLY A 81 -12.62 9.82 16.03
N LEU A 82 -12.58 10.23 14.75
CA LEU A 82 -13.75 10.74 14.03
C LEU A 82 -14.47 9.64 13.25
N ALA A 83 -15.80 9.68 13.23
CA ALA A 83 -16.57 8.97 12.20
C ALA A 83 -16.42 9.70 10.85
N PRO A 84 -16.59 8.98 9.70
CA PRO A 84 -16.62 9.62 8.41
C PRO A 84 -17.66 10.77 8.39
N GLY A 85 -17.20 11.98 8.03
CA GLY A 85 -18.06 13.18 8.00
C GLY A 85 -18.26 13.90 9.32
N GLU A 86 -17.79 13.36 10.44
CA GLU A 86 -17.88 13.99 11.76
C GLU A 86 -16.84 15.10 11.90
N LYS A 87 -17.30 16.30 12.29
CA LYS A 87 -16.43 17.43 12.61
C LYS A 87 -16.39 17.61 14.13
N TRP A 88 -15.21 17.67 14.69
CA TRP A 88 -15.05 17.95 16.11
C TRP A 88 -15.20 19.46 16.36
N THR A 89 -16.36 19.85 16.87
CA THR A 89 -16.58 21.20 17.38
C THR A 89 -16.94 21.12 18.85
N VAL A 90 -16.17 21.78 19.70
CA VAL A 90 -16.53 22.02 21.08
C VAL A 90 -16.84 23.51 21.21
N HIS A 91 -18.08 23.85 21.54
CA HIS A 91 -18.56 25.24 21.73
C HIS A 91 -18.24 26.16 20.53
N GLY A 92 -18.40 25.67 19.31
CA GLY A 92 -18.17 26.44 18.07
C GLY A 92 -16.70 26.73 17.73
N ARG A 93 -15.74 26.18 18.50
CA ARG A 93 -14.32 26.30 18.24
C ARG A 93 -13.73 24.92 17.85
N ASN A 94 -12.98 24.86 16.75
CA ASN A 94 -12.43 23.63 16.18
C ASN A 94 -11.15 23.11 16.89
N TRP A 95 -10.98 23.35 18.21
CA TRP A 95 -9.73 23.03 18.89
C TRP A 95 -9.96 22.13 20.10
N LEU A 96 -9.92 20.82 19.88
CA LEU A 96 -9.69 19.88 20.97
C LEU A 96 -8.19 19.77 21.24
N ARG A 97 -7.83 19.63 22.52
CA ARG A 97 -6.45 19.28 22.87
C ARG A 97 -6.15 17.88 22.33
N ALA A 98 -4.90 17.63 21.99
CA ALA A 98 -4.48 16.33 21.50
C ALA A 98 -4.78 15.18 22.51
N SER A 99 -4.71 15.46 23.81
CA SER A 99 -5.13 14.56 24.90
C SER A 99 -6.60 14.16 24.78
N ASP A 100 -7.49 15.15 24.63
CA ASP A 100 -8.93 14.90 24.58
C ASP A 100 -9.33 14.10 23.33
N LEU A 101 -8.63 14.34 22.21
CA LEU A 101 -8.79 13.55 20.99
C LEU A 101 -8.30 12.12 21.20
N TYR A 102 -7.18 11.95 21.89
CA TYR A 102 -6.61 10.65 22.18
C TYR A 102 -7.58 9.83 23.05
N ASP A 103 -8.01 10.38 24.17
CA ASP A 103 -8.90 9.70 25.13
C ASP A 103 -10.19 9.25 24.46
N ARG A 104 -10.83 10.15 23.70
CA ARG A 104 -12.05 9.82 22.93
C ARG A 104 -11.80 8.74 21.87
N ALA A 105 -10.65 8.79 21.18
CA ALA A 105 -10.31 7.80 20.19
C ALA A 105 -10.08 6.42 20.84
N VAL A 106 -9.46 6.37 22.02
CA VAL A 106 -9.28 5.14 22.82
C VAL A 106 -10.64 4.57 23.26
N GLU A 107 -11.53 5.40 23.82
CA GLU A 107 -12.88 4.98 24.20
C GLU A 107 -13.64 4.41 23.01
N ARG A 108 -13.60 5.11 21.88
CA ARG A 108 -14.27 4.65 20.65
C ARG A 108 -13.74 3.31 20.12
N VAL A 109 -12.42 3.10 20.17
CA VAL A 109 -11.82 1.81 19.78
C VAL A 109 -12.27 0.69 20.71
N ARG A 110 -12.44 0.97 22.01
CA ARG A 110 -12.94 0.00 23.00
C ARG A 110 -14.41 -0.35 22.79
N GLU A 111 -15.25 0.66 22.51
CA GLU A 111 -16.68 0.46 22.26
C GLU A 111 -16.94 -0.22 20.91
N ARG A 112 -16.29 0.25 19.88
CA ARG A 112 -16.45 -0.26 18.51
C ARG A 112 -15.09 -0.52 17.87
N PRO A 113 -14.51 -1.69 18.11
CA PRO A 113 -13.21 -2.06 17.57
C PRO A 113 -13.20 -2.11 16.04
N TYR A 114 -12.09 -1.69 15.45
CA TYR A 114 -11.84 -1.76 14.01
C TYR A 114 -10.37 -2.12 13.75
N LEU A 115 -10.07 -2.58 12.52
CA LEU A 115 -8.69 -2.73 12.04
C LEU A 115 -8.20 -1.38 11.51
N LEU A 116 -7.04 -0.93 11.94
CA LEU A 116 -6.35 0.21 11.35
C LEU A 116 -5.36 -0.25 10.29
N ILE A 117 -5.58 0.15 9.04
CA ILE A 117 -4.63 -0.04 7.93
C ILE A 117 -3.92 1.28 7.69
N VAL A 118 -2.60 1.28 7.77
CA VAL A 118 -1.78 2.48 7.57
C VAL A 118 -0.96 2.29 6.30
N ASP A 119 -1.35 2.98 5.23
CA ASP A 119 -0.61 2.97 3.96
C ASP A 119 0.52 3.99 3.99
N GLU A 120 1.63 3.68 3.33
CA GLU A 120 2.87 4.46 3.31
C GLU A 120 3.39 4.77 4.73
N ALA A 121 3.29 3.79 5.63
CA ALA A 121 3.70 3.92 7.02
C ALA A 121 5.18 4.32 7.18
N ASP A 122 6.03 4.02 6.21
CA ASP A 122 7.43 4.45 6.17
C ASP A 122 7.59 5.98 6.14
N ARG A 123 6.56 6.74 5.74
CA ARG A 123 6.55 8.21 5.75
C ARG A 123 6.21 8.82 7.10
N LEU A 124 5.71 8.02 8.04
CA LEU A 124 5.33 8.52 9.37
C LEU A 124 6.56 9.01 10.15
N ARG A 125 6.36 10.08 10.91
CA ARG A 125 7.34 10.61 11.86
C ARG A 125 7.33 9.80 13.15
N MET A 126 8.37 10.00 13.97
CA MET A 126 8.55 9.31 15.26
C MET A 126 7.34 9.46 16.18
N ASP A 127 6.85 10.68 16.35
CA ASP A 127 5.72 11.02 17.22
C ASP A 127 4.40 10.31 16.81
N CYS A 128 4.25 10.00 15.52
CA CYS A 128 3.12 9.25 15.01
C CYS A 128 3.19 7.77 15.40
N PHE A 129 4.37 7.16 15.32
CA PHE A 129 4.55 5.76 15.73
C PHE A 129 4.38 5.57 17.24
N GLU A 130 4.79 6.55 18.06
CA GLU A 130 4.55 6.51 19.50
C GLU A 130 3.04 6.52 19.82
N ILE A 131 2.25 7.34 19.15
CA ILE A 131 0.79 7.33 19.29
C ILE A 131 0.20 5.99 18.88
N LEU A 132 0.61 5.40 17.74
CA LEU A 132 0.13 4.10 17.33
C LEU A 132 0.47 3.01 18.35
N ARG A 133 1.65 3.08 18.97
CA ARG A 133 2.04 2.20 20.06
C ARG A 133 1.10 2.36 21.26
N ASP A 134 0.85 3.60 21.69
CA ASP A 134 0.01 3.89 22.84
C ASP A 134 -1.43 3.37 22.62
N PHE A 135 -1.99 3.55 21.41
CA PHE A 135 -3.29 2.96 21.07
C PHE A 135 -3.31 1.43 21.17
N TRP A 136 -2.22 0.77 20.78
CA TRP A 136 -2.16 -0.68 20.94
C TRP A 136 -2.03 -1.07 22.41
N ASP A 137 -1.27 -0.33 23.20
CA ASP A 137 -1.12 -0.58 24.63
C ASP A 137 -2.44 -0.36 25.38
N ASP A 138 -3.17 0.73 25.09
CA ASP A 138 -4.36 1.14 25.81
C ASP A 138 -5.66 0.49 25.32
N ALA A 139 -5.80 0.27 24.03
CA ALA A 139 -7.05 -0.25 23.43
C ALA A 139 -6.90 -1.56 22.66
N ARG A 140 -5.69 -2.12 22.58
CA ARG A 140 -5.40 -3.31 21.75
C ARG A 140 -5.89 -3.16 20.32
N LEU A 141 -5.74 -1.96 19.74
CA LEU A 141 -6.12 -1.67 18.37
C LEU A 141 -5.32 -2.55 17.40
N PRO A 142 -5.97 -3.44 16.63
CA PRO A 142 -5.26 -4.22 15.61
C PRO A 142 -4.80 -3.30 14.48
N MET A 143 -3.58 -3.52 13.98
CA MET A 143 -2.99 -2.66 12.97
C MET A 143 -2.29 -3.46 11.87
N LEU A 144 -2.45 -3.00 10.63
CA LEU A 144 -1.66 -3.43 9.48
C LEU A 144 -0.89 -2.21 8.95
N LEU A 145 0.42 -2.18 9.21
CA LEU A 145 1.32 -1.13 8.75
C LEU A 145 1.92 -1.54 7.41
N VAL A 146 1.54 -0.84 6.36
CA VAL A 146 1.96 -1.11 4.98
C VAL A 146 2.97 -0.06 4.55
N GLY A 147 4.08 -0.49 3.96
CA GLY A 147 5.12 0.44 3.50
C GLY A 147 6.11 -0.20 2.54
N ASN A 148 7.16 0.54 2.23
CA ASN A 148 8.29 0.01 1.47
C ASN A 148 9.28 -0.75 2.38
N GLU A 149 10.34 -1.29 1.81
CA GLU A 149 11.36 -2.10 2.50
C GLU A 149 12.03 -1.35 3.67
N VAL A 150 12.13 -0.02 3.59
CA VAL A 150 12.72 0.85 4.61
C VAL A 150 11.92 0.85 5.92
N LEU A 151 10.61 0.54 5.88
CA LEU A 151 9.74 0.56 7.06
C LEU A 151 10.25 -0.33 8.19
N THR A 152 10.64 -1.57 7.88
CA THR A 152 11.11 -2.53 8.89
C THR A 152 12.39 -2.03 9.57
N GLU A 153 13.34 -1.52 8.80
CA GLU A 153 14.58 -0.98 9.32
C GLU A 153 14.35 0.28 10.17
N LYS A 154 13.50 1.17 9.70
CA LYS A 154 13.10 2.39 10.41
C LYS A 154 12.47 2.06 11.77
N LEU A 155 11.54 1.10 11.80
CA LEU A 155 10.91 0.67 13.05
C LEU A 155 11.91 0.03 14.01
N ASN A 156 12.80 -0.81 13.50
CA ASN A 156 13.83 -1.47 14.33
C ASN A 156 14.80 -0.47 14.96
N ARG A 157 15.29 0.49 14.16
CA ARG A 157 16.32 1.45 14.62
C ARG A 157 15.77 2.60 15.44
N GLN A 158 14.59 3.08 15.09
CA GLN A 158 14.06 4.34 15.64
C GLN A 158 12.86 4.14 16.59
N HIS A 159 12.20 2.97 16.53
CA HIS A 159 10.95 2.69 17.25
C HIS A 159 10.93 1.30 17.90
N GLU A 160 12.01 0.95 18.58
CA GLU A 160 12.18 -0.38 19.17
C GLU A 160 10.98 -0.80 20.03
N ARG A 161 10.37 0.12 20.76
CA ARG A 161 9.20 -0.15 21.62
C ARG A 161 7.99 -0.61 20.80
N LEU A 162 7.68 0.04 19.67
CA LEU A 162 6.63 -0.41 18.76
C LEU A 162 7.06 -1.69 18.04
N PHE A 163 8.32 -1.76 17.58
CA PHE A 163 8.86 -2.91 16.87
C PHE A 163 8.73 -4.22 17.66
N ARG A 164 8.92 -4.18 18.98
CA ARG A 164 8.73 -5.34 19.87
C ARG A 164 7.26 -5.81 19.97
N ARG A 165 6.28 -4.97 19.63
CA ARG A 165 4.84 -5.29 19.63
C ARG A 165 4.36 -5.88 18.31
N ILE A 166 5.15 -5.74 17.25
CA ILE A 166 4.84 -6.31 15.94
C ILE A 166 4.99 -7.83 16.01
N ARG A 167 3.89 -8.54 15.75
CA ARG A 167 3.85 -10.00 15.85
C ARG A 167 4.21 -10.71 14.55
N VAL A 168 3.95 -10.05 13.42
CA VAL A 168 4.30 -10.58 12.08
C VAL A 168 4.94 -9.45 11.28
N ARG A 169 6.09 -9.75 10.70
CA ARG A 169 6.78 -8.89 9.74
C ARG A 169 6.79 -9.64 8.43
N PHE A 170 5.94 -9.21 7.53
CA PHE A 170 5.80 -9.87 6.24
C PHE A 170 6.44 -9.02 5.16
N GLU A 171 7.35 -9.63 4.44
CA GLU A 171 8.01 -9.03 3.29
C GLU A 171 7.48 -9.67 2.00
N GLN A 172 6.78 -8.89 1.22
CA GLN A 172 6.25 -9.31 -0.06
C GLN A 172 7.34 -9.27 -1.11
N ARG A 173 7.61 -10.41 -1.71
CA ARG A 173 8.52 -10.51 -2.84
C ARG A 173 7.91 -9.86 -4.09
N PRO A 174 8.75 -9.40 -5.04
CA PRO A 174 8.29 -8.99 -6.35
C PRO A 174 7.36 -10.04 -6.98
N LEU A 175 6.48 -9.62 -7.88
CA LEU A 175 5.61 -10.54 -8.60
C LEU A 175 6.46 -11.52 -9.43
N ARG A 176 5.93 -12.71 -9.64
CA ARG A 176 6.51 -13.65 -10.61
C ARG A 176 6.24 -13.15 -12.01
N GLU A 177 7.05 -13.60 -12.96
CA GLU A 177 6.96 -13.24 -14.36
C GLU A 177 5.55 -13.42 -14.93
N ALA A 178 4.96 -14.60 -14.72
CA ALA A 178 3.60 -14.90 -15.18
C ALA A 178 2.54 -14.00 -14.54
N ASP A 179 2.72 -13.59 -13.27
CA ASP A 179 1.79 -12.71 -12.58
C ASP A 179 1.92 -11.27 -13.10
N GLN A 180 3.15 -10.81 -13.37
CA GLN A 180 3.37 -9.49 -13.95
C GLN A 180 2.76 -9.38 -15.34
N ARG A 181 2.92 -10.40 -16.19
CA ARG A 181 2.31 -10.44 -17.53
C ARG A 181 0.79 -10.29 -17.45
N LYS A 182 0.15 -11.08 -16.58
CA LYS A 182 -1.31 -10.98 -16.35
C LYS A 182 -1.75 -9.59 -15.87
N VAL A 183 -0.95 -8.94 -15.02
CA VAL A 183 -1.26 -7.59 -14.55
C VAL A 183 -1.19 -6.61 -15.71
N LEU A 184 -0.17 -6.66 -16.57
CA LEU A 184 -0.05 -5.79 -17.73
C LEU A 184 -1.17 -6.01 -18.75
N GLU A 185 -1.52 -7.27 -19.04
CA GLU A 185 -2.67 -7.62 -19.87
C GLU A 185 -3.99 -7.09 -19.28
N PHE A 186 -4.17 -7.23 -17.97
CA PHE A 186 -5.34 -6.69 -17.27
C PHE A 186 -5.43 -5.16 -17.35
N MET A 187 -4.29 -4.46 -17.33
CA MET A 187 -4.19 -3.01 -17.52
C MET A 187 -4.41 -2.58 -18.98
N GLY A 188 -4.54 -3.53 -19.90
CA GLY A 188 -4.82 -3.28 -21.31
C GLY A 188 -3.57 -3.18 -22.19
N TYR A 189 -2.40 -3.56 -21.68
CA TYR A 189 -1.17 -3.55 -22.45
C TYR A 189 -1.00 -4.87 -23.21
N GLU A 190 -0.99 -4.80 -24.54
CA GLU A 190 -0.50 -5.87 -25.40
C GLU A 190 1.01 -5.76 -25.50
N VAL A 191 1.74 -6.75 -24.97
CA VAL A 191 3.20 -6.76 -24.92
C VAL A 191 3.71 -8.03 -25.58
N ALA A 192 4.49 -7.88 -26.64
CA ALA A 192 5.12 -9.00 -27.33
C ALA A 192 6.12 -9.74 -26.43
N ASP A 193 6.42 -11.01 -26.71
CA ASP A 193 7.29 -11.82 -25.85
C ASP A 193 8.69 -11.22 -25.68
N GLU A 194 9.26 -10.68 -26.74
CA GLU A 194 10.58 -10.03 -26.70
C GLU A 194 10.56 -8.72 -25.90
N GLU A 195 9.50 -7.90 -26.08
CA GLU A 195 9.30 -6.68 -25.27
C GLU A 195 9.13 -7.03 -23.80
N PHE A 196 8.35 -8.09 -23.50
CA PHE A 196 8.12 -8.53 -22.13
C PHE A 196 9.41 -9.04 -21.48
N ALA A 197 10.22 -9.81 -22.20
CA ALA A 197 11.52 -10.28 -21.71
C ALA A 197 12.44 -9.12 -21.34
N LEU A 198 12.46 -8.06 -22.15
CA LEU A 198 13.21 -6.85 -21.85
C LEU A 198 12.64 -6.12 -20.62
N LEU A 199 11.32 -5.91 -20.55
CA LEU A 199 10.66 -5.31 -19.39
C LEU A 199 10.95 -6.10 -18.11
N TRP A 200 10.85 -7.42 -18.16
CA TRP A 200 11.16 -8.27 -17.02
C TRP A 200 12.60 -8.12 -16.55
N LYS A 201 13.56 -8.08 -17.45
CA LYS A 201 14.97 -7.83 -17.14
C LYS A 201 15.18 -6.47 -16.49
N LEU A 202 14.45 -5.44 -16.91
CA LEU A 202 14.62 -4.06 -16.44
C LEU A 202 13.96 -3.78 -15.10
N VAL A 203 12.76 -4.30 -14.87
CA VAL A 203 11.92 -3.89 -13.72
C VAL A 203 11.46 -5.05 -12.83
N GLY A 204 11.70 -6.28 -13.21
CA GLY A 204 11.52 -7.53 -12.47
C GLY A 204 10.40 -7.55 -11.43
N GLY A 205 9.17 -7.95 -11.77
CA GLY A 205 8.09 -8.14 -10.82
C GLY A 205 7.46 -6.87 -10.25
N SER A 206 7.70 -5.70 -10.88
CA SER A 206 7.11 -4.41 -10.53
C SER A 206 6.21 -3.88 -11.66
N PRO A 207 4.90 -4.17 -11.63
CA PRO A 207 3.97 -3.75 -12.70
C PRO A 207 3.92 -2.25 -12.91
N GLY A 208 3.96 -1.45 -11.83
CA GLY A 208 3.91 0.00 -11.94
C GLY A 208 5.13 0.61 -12.64
N PHE A 209 6.31 0.02 -12.47
CA PHE A 209 7.48 0.45 -13.25
C PHE A 209 7.39 -0.04 -14.70
N ALA A 210 6.86 -1.23 -14.93
CA ALA A 210 6.65 -1.75 -16.28
C ALA A 210 5.63 -0.88 -17.05
N GLU A 211 4.52 -0.50 -16.41
CA GLU A 211 3.53 0.44 -16.96
C GLU A 211 4.17 1.76 -17.36
N ALA A 212 4.91 2.40 -16.45
CA ALA A 212 5.57 3.67 -16.73
C ALA A 212 6.57 3.59 -17.89
N LEU A 213 7.31 2.47 -18.03
CA LEU A 213 8.18 2.26 -19.18
C LEU A 213 7.41 2.08 -20.48
N LEU A 214 6.29 1.33 -20.45
CA LEU A 214 5.44 1.12 -21.61
C LEU A 214 4.78 2.42 -22.08
N GLU A 215 4.31 3.26 -21.14
CA GLU A 215 3.74 4.58 -21.46
C GLU A 215 4.77 5.47 -22.17
N ASN A 216 5.98 5.60 -21.61
CA ASN A 216 7.05 6.38 -22.23
C ASN A 216 7.49 5.81 -23.58
N ALA A 217 7.56 4.49 -23.72
CA ALA A 217 7.88 3.88 -25.01
C ALA A 217 6.80 4.12 -26.06
N ASN A 218 5.51 4.12 -25.65
CA ASN A 218 4.41 4.49 -26.53
C ASN A 218 4.48 5.96 -26.97
N GLU A 219 4.84 6.89 -26.08
CA GLU A 219 5.02 8.29 -26.41
C GLU A 219 6.17 8.49 -27.41
N ILE A 220 7.31 7.83 -27.21
CA ILE A 220 8.45 7.86 -28.12
C ILE A 220 8.02 7.34 -29.50
N ALA A 221 7.37 6.19 -29.56
CA ALA A 221 6.90 5.58 -30.82
C ALA A 221 5.90 6.49 -31.54
N ALA A 222 4.94 7.06 -30.79
CA ALA A 222 3.96 7.98 -31.36
C ALA A 222 4.61 9.24 -31.95
N SER A 223 5.64 9.80 -31.30
CA SER A 223 6.38 10.95 -31.80
C SER A 223 7.12 10.69 -33.13
N GLN A 224 7.42 9.41 -33.39
CA GLN A 224 8.09 8.94 -34.60
C GLN A 224 7.09 8.43 -35.66
N GLY A 225 5.78 8.39 -35.34
CA GLY A 225 4.74 7.86 -36.21
C GLY A 225 4.80 6.34 -36.43
N VAL A 226 5.41 5.59 -35.50
CA VAL A 226 5.60 4.14 -35.56
C VAL A 226 4.90 3.43 -34.39
N LYS A 227 4.76 2.11 -34.48
CA LYS A 227 4.32 1.29 -33.35
C LYS A 227 5.46 1.14 -32.34
N ARG A 228 5.10 0.89 -31.06
CA ARG A 228 6.09 0.60 -30.02
C ARG A 228 7.02 -0.55 -30.44
N SER A 229 8.28 -0.38 -30.19
CA SER A 229 9.35 -1.32 -30.51
C SER A 229 10.32 -1.49 -29.33
N ILE A 230 11.23 -2.44 -29.43
CA ILE A 230 12.31 -2.66 -28.45
C ILE A 230 13.18 -1.40 -28.33
N GLU A 231 13.50 -0.74 -29.44
CA GLU A 231 14.29 0.49 -29.43
C GLU A 231 13.59 1.62 -28.67
N ALA A 232 12.26 1.72 -28.80
CA ALA A 232 11.48 2.69 -28.06
C ALA A 232 11.50 2.40 -26.55
N LEU A 233 11.43 1.11 -26.15
CA LEU A 233 11.58 0.68 -24.75
C LEU A 233 12.99 0.98 -24.21
N GLU A 234 14.03 0.68 -24.96
CA GLU A 234 15.41 1.03 -24.57
C GLU A 234 15.61 2.55 -24.47
N GLY A 235 14.97 3.31 -25.36
CA GLY A 235 14.92 4.77 -25.28
C GLY A 235 14.27 5.25 -23.98
N ALA A 236 13.15 4.65 -23.59
CA ALA A 236 12.41 4.97 -22.37
C ALA A 236 13.22 4.75 -21.10
N VAL A 237 14.08 3.73 -21.06
CA VAL A 237 14.97 3.43 -19.90
C VAL A 237 15.85 4.62 -19.52
N ARG A 238 16.23 5.46 -20.47
CA ARG A 238 17.08 6.64 -20.20
C ARG A 238 16.43 7.63 -19.23
N TYR A 239 15.11 7.65 -19.17
CA TYR A 239 14.33 8.51 -18.29
C TYR A 239 14.06 7.88 -16.90
N PHE A 240 14.44 6.60 -16.69
CA PHE A 240 14.24 5.86 -15.44
C PHE A 240 15.56 5.39 -14.83
N PRO A 241 16.27 6.25 -14.09
CA PRO A 241 17.58 5.91 -13.51
C PRO A 241 17.53 4.71 -12.54
N THR A 242 16.37 4.39 -11.97
CA THR A 242 16.18 3.23 -11.08
C THR A 242 16.27 1.89 -11.79
N CYS A 243 16.04 1.84 -13.11
CA CYS A 243 16.17 0.63 -13.91
C CYS A 243 17.64 0.24 -14.18
N ARG A 244 18.59 1.16 -13.98
CA ARG A 244 20.03 0.91 -14.21
C ARG A 244 20.71 0.02 -13.18
N LYS A 245 20.05 -0.35 -12.09
CA LYS A 245 20.63 -1.23 -11.04
C LYS A 245 20.40 -2.72 -11.28
N ALA A 246 19.70 -3.09 -12.36
CA ALA A 246 19.37 -4.46 -12.71
C ALA A 246 20.19 -5.00 -13.92
N VAL A 247 21.23 -4.25 -14.35
CA VAL A 247 22.16 -4.67 -15.40
C VAL A 247 23.54 -4.86 -14.82
#